data_b254703e8d2e2c1a5abea7b951967afa
#
_entry.id   b254703e8d2e2c1a5abea7b951967afa
#
_cell.length_a   1.000
_cell.length_b   1.000
_cell.length_c   1.000
_cell.angle_alpha   90.00
_cell.angle_beta   90.00
_cell.angle_gamma   90.00
#
_symmetry.space_group_name_H-M   'P 1'
#
loop_
_entity.id
_entity.type
_entity.pdbx_description
1 polymer ?
#
loop_
_entity_poly.entity_id
_entity_poly.type
_entity_poly.pdbx_seq_one_letter_code
_entity_poly.pdbx_strand_id
1 'polypeptide(L)'
;MLTQLTINNFAIVRQLNIELSQGMSVITGETGAGKSIAIDALVVCLGQRTEASMLREGQERADICATFHLNSNNPALQFLQENELQDPDNPEDCILRRIINHDGRSKAFINGIPVSAAQLKEIGQHLIQINGQHASQRLLKNDYQLQLVDNFCQHTALLQQMSLDYQTWRNLQHQVKTFQQKCAENEARKQLLQYQVSELDEFNLKENEYEELEADHLRLSNSEELTQLSQSVLQLLSENETVSADSLLYRAVQHLSELCELDNRYTDVQNLLNEALIQVQEATNEIQSLSSNIEQDPALLADIEQRMGQTVQLARKHNVKPQDLVALHRRLKAELNELEDFSGSEEMLIQQEQAAHEKILATATALHQSRLLGAQKLAQQVTKSIKQLAMEHAEFFIELHSDYDKISANGADSAIFTLQSNLGQSAQPLAKIASGGELSRIALAIQVQASNQTAIPTLIFDEIDVGISGATANVIGKLLRKLSEKCQVICVTHLPQVACHGIHHFSVEKSTVDQKTETKMTALSPQQRVKALAKLLGGSKITDAVLANAQEMLDAAA
;
A
#
# COMPACT_ATOMS: atom_id res chain seq x y z
N MET A 1 -7.78 -6.85 -32.44
CA MET A 1 -6.78 -6.32 -33.39
C MET A 1 -6.98 -4.84 -33.59
N LEU A 2 -5.93 -4.09 -33.91
CA LEU A 2 -6.02 -2.66 -34.26
C LEU A 2 -6.65 -2.54 -35.66
N THR A 3 -7.80 -1.90 -35.75
CA THR A 3 -8.54 -1.74 -37.02
C THR A 3 -8.31 -0.39 -37.65
N GLN A 4 -8.20 0.67 -36.82
CA GLN A 4 -8.02 2.01 -37.32
C GLN A 4 -7.10 2.83 -36.41
N LEU A 5 -6.24 3.64 -37.02
CA LEU A 5 -5.43 4.64 -36.33
C LEU A 5 -5.59 6.00 -37.00
N THR A 6 -6.09 6.96 -36.25
CA THR A 6 -6.25 8.35 -36.71
C THR A 6 -5.35 9.27 -35.88
N ILE A 7 -4.56 10.09 -36.56
CA ILE A 7 -3.61 11.02 -35.95
C ILE A 7 -3.84 12.40 -36.55
N ASN A 8 -4.07 13.41 -35.72
CA ASN A 8 -4.21 14.79 -36.13
C ASN A 8 -3.23 15.69 -35.35
N ASN A 9 -2.46 16.50 -36.07
CA ASN A 9 -1.55 17.53 -35.54
C ASN A 9 -0.49 17.00 -34.55
N PHE A 10 0.08 15.81 -34.80
CA PHE A 10 1.10 15.19 -33.97
C PHE A 10 2.47 15.24 -34.67
N ALA A 11 3.46 15.80 -34.05
CA ALA A 11 4.80 16.02 -34.60
C ALA A 11 4.77 16.62 -36.00
N ILE A 12 5.28 15.93 -37.02
CA ILE A 12 5.25 16.39 -38.43
C ILE A 12 3.99 15.91 -39.20
N VAL A 13 3.10 15.16 -38.55
CA VAL A 13 1.86 14.66 -39.14
C VAL A 13 0.76 15.70 -38.96
N ARG A 14 0.16 16.18 -40.03
CA ARG A 14 -1.04 17.03 -39.99
C ARG A 14 -2.30 16.20 -39.82
N GLN A 15 -2.47 15.23 -40.68
CA GLN A 15 -3.60 14.29 -40.62
C GLN A 15 -3.17 12.96 -41.24
N LEU A 16 -3.45 11.88 -40.49
CA LEU A 16 -3.20 10.52 -40.92
C LEU A 16 -4.39 9.66 -40.50
N ASN A 17 -4.91 8.88 -41.43
CA ASN A 17 -5.91 7.87 -41.18
C ASN A 17 -5.46 6.58 -41.86
N ILE A 18 -5.30 5.52 -41.04
CA ILE A 18 -4.82 4.22 -41.48
C ILE A 18 -5.86 3.18 -41.08
N GLU A 19 -6.32 2.43 -42.05
CA GLU A 19 -7.12 1.21 -41.83
C GLU A 19 -6.18 0.00 -41.89
N LEU A 20 -6.25 -0.83 -40.88
CA LEU A 20 -5.39 -2.00 -40.71
C LEU A 20 -6.24 -3.26 -40.69
N SER A 21 -5.73 -4.31 -41.30
CA SER A 21 -6.40 -5.60 -41.39
C SER A 21 -5.59 -6.69 -40.71
N GLN A 22 -6.18 -7.89 -40.58
CA GLN A 22 -5.51 -9.06 -40.07
C GLN A 22 -4.30 -9.45 -40.96
N GLY A 23 -3.31 -10.09 -40.35
CA GLY A 23 -2.11 -10.53 -41.02
C GLY A 23 -0.94 -9.59 -40.83
N MET A 24 0.06 -9.69 -41.70
CA MET A 24 1.29 -8.89 -41.65
C MET A 24 1.17 -7.61 -42.47
N SER A 25 1.14 -6.46 -41.81
CA SER A 25 1.25 -5.14 -42.43
C SER A 25 2.67 -4.62 -42.35
N VAL A 26 3.22 -4.17 -43.48
CA VAL A 26 4.57 -3.62 -43.56
C VAL A 26 4.50 -2.13 -43.85
N ILE A 27 5.30 -1.36 -43.10
CA ILE A 27 5.44 0.08 -43.26
C ILE A 27 6.88 0.36 -43.75
N THR A 28 6.99 0.90 -44.98
CA THR A 28 8.28 1.30 -45.57
C THR A 28 8.33 2.79 -45.88
N GLY A 29 9.52 3.32 -46.08
CA GLY A 29 9.74 4.73 -46.40
C GLY A 29 11.19 5.14 -46.15
N GLU A 30 11.57 6.34 -46.58
CA GLU A 30 12.94 6.85 -46.38
C GLU A 30 13.30 7.03 -44.91
N THR A 31 14.60 6.94 -44.58
CA THR A 31 15.10 7.18 -43.22
C THR A 31 14.74 8.63 -42.81
N GLY A 32 14.12 8.79 -41.63
CA GLY A 32 13.63 10.09 -41.18
C GLY A 32 12.29 10.55 -41.81
N ALA A 33 11.62 9.72 -42.63
CA ALA A 33 10.31 10.05 -43.21
C ALA A 33 9.14 10.03 -42.20
N GLY A 34 9.42 9.68 -40.94
CA GLY A 34 8.39 9.62 -39.91
C GLY A 34 7.69 8.25 -39.79
N LYS A 35 8.37 7.16 -40.19
CA LYS A 35 7.83 5.79 -40.05
C LYS A 35 7.45 5.48 -38.59
N SER A 36 8.31 5.82 -37.64
CA SER A 36 8.07 5.58 -36.21
C SER A 36 7.05 6.53 -35.60
N ILE A 37 6.71 7.67 -36.26
CA ILE A 37 5.74 8.65 -35.71
C ILE A 37 4.35 8.02 -35.48
N ALA A 38 3.92 7.13 -36.38
CA ALA A 38 2.65 6.41 -36.19
C ALA A 38 2.70 5.51 -34.94
N ILE A 39 3.86 4.89 -34.69
CA ILE A 39 4.09 4.07 -33.51
C ILE A 39 4.18 4.97 -32.26
N ASP A 40 4.92 6.09 -32.32
CA ASP A 40 5.03 7.05 -31.22
C ASP A 40 3.65 7.61 -30.82
N ALA A 41 2.82 7.98 -31.81
CA ALA A 41 1.45 8.41 -31.56
C ALA A 41 0.62 7.31 -30.87
N LEU A 42 0.75 6.08 -31.34
CA LEU A 42 0.06 4.93 -30.74
C LEU A 42 0.53 4.68 -29.30
N VAL A 43 1.83 4.75 -29.02
CA VAL A 43 2.41 4.62 -27.69
C VAL A 43 1.85 5.68 -26.74
N VAL A 44 1.69 6.92 -27.20
CA VAL A 44 1.04 8.00 -26.45
C VAL A 44 -0.44 7.69 -26.21
N CYS A 45 -1.14 7.17 -27.20
CA CYS A 45 -2.53 6.74 -27.08
C CYS A 45 -2.70 5.62 -26.04
N LEU A 46 -1.70 4.76 -25.86
CA LEU A 46 -1.64 3.69 -24.87
C LEU A 46 -1.22 4.17 -23.47
N GLY A 47 -1.27 5.47 -23.17
CA GLY A 47 -1.08 5.99 -21.82
C GLY A 47 0.35 6.43 -21.46
N GLN A 48 1.27 6.53 -22.43
CA GLN A 48 2.59 7.07 -22.15
C GLN A 48 2.53 8.57 -21.83
N ARG A 49 3.56 9.07 -21.15
CA ARG A 49 3.69 10.48 -20.79
C ARG A 49 3.75 11.36 -22.05
N THR A 50 3.02 12.47 -22.02
CA THR A 50 2.94 13.43 -23.10
C THR A 50 3.78 14.66 -22.80
N GLU A 51 4.33 15.27 -23.88
CA GLU A 51 5.08 16.52 -23.82
C GLU A 51 4.53 17.51 -24.86
N ALA A 52 4.66 18.80 -24.60
CA ALA A 52 4.25 19.84 -25.52
C ALA A 52 5.00 19.77 -26.86
N SER A 53 6.24 19.28 -26.86
CA SER A 53 7.08 19.04 -28.04
C SER A 53 6.49 18.03 -29.03
N MET A 54 5.55 17.20 -28.60
CA MET A 54 4.84 16.23 -29.45
C MET A 54 3.75 16.88 -30.31
N LEU A 55 3.39 18.13 -30.04
CA LEU A 55 2.41 18.88 -30.81
C LEU A 55 3.03 19.42 -32.10
N ARG A 56 2.28 19.40 -33.21
CA ARG A 56 2.70 20.04 -34.46
C ARG A 56 2.82 21.55 -34.26
N GLU A 57 3.90 22.12 -34.73
CA GLU A 57 4.19 23.55 -34.60
C GLU A 57 3.05 24.41 -35.15
N GLY A 58 2.61 25.37 -34.33
CA GLY A 58 1.51 26.28 -34.66
C GLY A 58 0.10 25.70 -34.48
N GLN A 59 -0.03 24.54 -33.83
CA GLN A 59 -1.34 23.95 -33.53
C GLN A 59 -1.64 24.03 -32.04
N GLU A 60 -2.92 24.15 -31.67
CA GLU A 60 -3.36 24.24 -30.30
C GLU A 60 -3.52 22.87 -29.62
N ARG A 61 -3.81 21.84 -30.42
CA ARG A 61 -4.02 20.47 -29.93
C ARG A 61 -3.64 19.41 -30.94
N ALA A 62 -3.18 18.27 -30.44
CA ALA A 62 -3.09 17.01 -31.16
C ALA A 62 -4.19 16.04 -30.68
N ASP A 63 -4.68 15.21 -31.59
CA ASP A 63 -5.74 14.24 -31.33
C ASP A 63 -5.35 12.90 -31.95
N ILE A 64 -5.23 11.88 -31.13
CA ILE A 64 -4.84 10.53 -31.54
C ILE A 64 -5.96 9.59 -31.12
N CYS A 65 -6.45 8.79 -32.05
CA CYS A 65 -7.50 7.80 -31.83
C CYS A 65 -7.09 6.46 -32.41
N ALA A 66 -7.17 5.40 -31.61
CA ALA A 66 -6.90 4.04 -32.02
C ALA A 66 -8.12 3.16 -31.70
N THR A 67 -8.66 2.49 -32.72
CA THR A 67 -9.81 1.60 -32.63
C THR A 67 -9.33 0.16 -32.69
N PHE A 68 -9.73 -0.64 -31.71
CA PHE A 68 -9.45 -2.07 -31.61
C PHE A 68 -10.73 -2.85 -31.67
N HIS A 69 -10.72 -3.94 -32.42
CA HIS A 69 -11.77 -4.96 -32.40
C HIS A 69 -11.27 -6.15 -31.58
N LEU A 70 -12.04 -6.56 -30.57
CA LEU A 70 -11.67 -7.54 -29.56
C LEU A 70 -12.40 -8.87 -29.82
N ASN A 71 -11.69 -9.97 -29.62
CA ASN A 71 -12.32 -11.28 -29.60
C ASN A 71 -12.91 -11.54 -28.22
N SER A 72 -13.95 -12.37 -28.12
CA SER A 72 -14.69 -12.66 -26.88
C SER A 72 -13.83 -13.15 -25.70
N ASN A 73 -12.66 -13.71 -25.97
CA ASN A 73 -11.73 -14.22 -24.95
C ASN A 73 -10.62 -13.22 -24.57
N ASN A 74 -10.68 -11.97 -25.05
CA ASN A 74 -9.63 -11.00 -24.75
C ASN A 74 -9.80 -10.43 -23.35
N PRO A 75 -8.75 -10.41 -22.48
CA PRO A 75 -8.81 -9.83 -21.14
C PRO A 75 -9.21 -8.35 -21.11
N ALA A 76 -9.00 -7.61 -22.20
CA ALA A 76 -9.46 -6.23 -22.31
C ALA A 76 -10.99 -6.09 -22.22
N LEU A 77 -11.78 -7.08 -22.66
CA LEU A 77 -13.24 -7.06 -22.50
C LEU A 77 -13.65 -7.11 -21.03
N GLN A 78 -13.00 -7.97 -20.26
CA GLN A 78 -13.24 -8.06 -18.82
C GLN A 78 -12.90 -6.73 -18.15
N PHE A 79 -11.75 -6.12 -18.49
CA PHE A 79 -11.36 -4.80 -17.99
C PHE A 79 -12.42 -3.72 -18.31
N LEU A 80 -12.96 -3.71 -19.54
CA LEU A 80 -13.99 -2.75 -19.94
C LEU A 80 -15.28 -2.95 -19.14
N GLN A 81 -15.69 -4.19 -18.88
CA GLN A 81 -16.88 -4.51 -18.09
C GLN A 81 -16.71 -4.13 -16.61
N GLU A 82 -15.60 -4.52 -15.98
CA GLU A 82 -15.33 -4.24 -14.57
C GLU A 82 -15.23 -2.73 -14.25
N ASN A 83 -14.81 -1.92 -15.25
CA ASN A 83 -14.69 -0.47 -15.10
C ASN A 83 -15.86 0.31 -15.72
N GLU A 84 -16.93 -0.34 -16.18
CA GLU A 84 -18.10 0.29 -16.82
C GLU A 84 -17.73 1.14 -18.06
N LEU A 85 -16.72 0.72 -18.82
CA LEU A 85 -16.18 1.42 -19.99
C LEU A 85 -16.58 0.77 -21.32
N GLN A 86 -17.41 -0.26 -21.31
CA GLN A 86 -17.85 -0.98 -22.51
C GLN A 86 -18.84 -0.10 -23.30
N ASP A 87 -18.72 -0.11 -24.65
CA ASP A 87 -19.71 0.51 -25.52
C ASP A 87 -20.94 -0.42 -25.62
N PRO A 88 -22.15 0.06 -25.25
CA PRO A 88 -23.36 -0.76 -25.29
C PRO A 88 -23.76 -1.19 -26.71
N ASP A 89 -23.48 -0.36 -27.71
CA ASP A 89 -23.85 -0.59 -29.10
C ASP A 89 -22.85 -1.51 -29.82
N ASN A 90 -21.56 -1.43 -29.43
CA ASN A 90 -20.46 -2.19 -30.02
C ASN A 90 -19.57 -2.80 -28.91
N PRO A 91 -20.03 -3.84 -28.22
CA PRO A 91 -19.33 -4.38 -27.04
C PRO A 91 -17.97 -5.02 -27.34
N GLU A 92 -17.68 -5.35 -28.58
CA GLU A 92 -16.39 -5.91 -29.02
C GLU A 92 -15.39 -4.83 -29.46
N ASP A 93 -15.80 -3.56 -29.49
CA ASP A 93 -14.92 -2.48 -29.90
C ASP A 93 -14.34 -1.73 -28.68
N CYS A 94 -13.07 -1.36 -28.80
CA CYS A 94 -12.36 -0.55 -27.82
C CYS A 94 -11.70 0.63 -28.52
N ILE A 95 -12.17 1.82 -28.25
CA ILE A 95 -11.68 3.07 -28.84
C ILE A 95 -10.85 3.80 -27.77
N LEU A 96 -9.54 3.86 -27.99
CA LEU A 96 -8.64 4.67 -27.18
C LEU A 96 -8.40 6.01 -27.83
N ARG A 97 -8.55 7.11 -27.10
CA ARG A 97 -8.31 8.46 -27.62
C ARG A 97 -7.47 9.28 -26.66
N ARG A 98 -6.49 9.99 -27.22
CA ARG A 98 -5.63 10.89 -26.48
C ARG A 98 -5.63 12.28 -27.11
N ILE A 99 -5.91 13.32 -26.34
CA ILE A 99 -5.85 14.72 -26.76
C ILE A 99 -4.71 15.39 -25.98
N ILE A 100 -3.78 16.03 -26.70
CA ILE A 100 -2.65 16.77 -26.12
C ILE A 100 -2.87 18.24 -26.44
N ASN A 101 -2.82 19.10 -25.43
CA ASN A 101 -2.95 20.55 -25.60
C ASN A 101 -1.56 21.21 -25.62
N HIS A 102 -1.50 22.46 -26.08
CA HIS A 102 -0.27 23.26 -26.19
C HIS A 102 0.45 23.48 -24.86
N ASP A 103 -0.26 23.39 -23.73
CA ASP A 103 0.29 23.47 -22.37
C ASP A 103 0.92 22.15 -21.88
N GLY A 104 0.97 21.12 -22.73
CA GLY A 104 1.47 19.79 -22.41
C GLY A 104 0.48 18.92 -21.62
N ARG A 105 -0.66 19.48 -21.17
CA ARG A 105 -1.71 18.70 -20.52
C ARG A 105 -2.42 17.84 -21.54
N SER A 106 -2.82 16.65 -21.10
CA SER A 106 -3.53 15.71 -21.97
C SER A 106 -4.78 15.15 -21.32
N LYS A 107 -5.76 14.84 -22.19
CA LYS A 107 -6.99 14.14 -21.81
C LYS A 107 -6.99 12.75 -22.44
N ALA A 108 -7.45 11.77 -21.70
CA ALA A 108 -7.52 10.38 -22.10
C ALA A 108 -8.96 9.89 -22.08
N PHE A 109 -9.32 9.05 -23.05
CA PHE A 109 -10.69 8.52 -23.18
C PHE A 109 -10.64 7.05 -23.61
N ILE A 110 -11.55 6.26 -23.07
CA ILE A 110 -11.87 4.90 -23.52
C ILE A 110 -13.35 4.90 -23.89
N ASN A 111 -13.69 4.52 -25.12
CA ASN A 111 -15.08 4.53 -25.64
C ASN A 111 -15.82 5.85 -25.36
N GLY A 112 -15.11 6.98 -25.48
CA GLY A 112 -15.67 8.31 -25.23
C GLY A 112 -15.72 8.75 -23.77
N ILE A 113 -15.49 7.84 -22.81
CA ILE A 113 -15.52 8.11 -21.36
C ILE A 113 -14.14 8.62 -20.93
N PRO A 114 -14.05 9.73 -20.16
CA PRO A 114 -12.78 10.24 -19.66
C PRO A 114 -12.15 9.27 -18.64
N VAL A 115 -10.87 8.97 -18.83
CA VAL A 115 -10.12 8.04 -17.97
C VAL A 115 -8.75 8.60 -17.60
N SER A 116 -8.06 7.96 -16.65
CA SER A 116 -6.67 8.26 -16.32
C SER A 116 -5.70 7.65 -17.33
N ALA A 117 -4.48 8.21 -17.41
CA ALA A 117 -3.41 7.61 -18.21
C ALA A 117 -2.99 6.21 -17.71
N ALA A 118 -3.19 5.93 -16.42
CA ALA A 118 -2.94 4.62 -15.84
C ALA A 118 -3.90 3.57 -16.38
N GLN A 119 -5.19 3.87 -16.47
CA GLN A 119 -6.20 2.97 -17.07
C GLN A 119 -5.94 2.73 -18.55
N LEU A 120 -5.51 3.76 -19.35
CA LEU A 120 -5.08 3.54 -20.72
C LEU A 120 -3.88 2.60 -20.81
N LYS A 121 -2.92 2.72 -19.89
CA LYS A 121 -1.74 1.86 -19.86
C LYS A 121 -2.10 0.42 -19.48
N GLU A 122 -3.03 0.25 -18.58
CA GLU A 122 -3.50 -1.06 -18.14
C GLU A 122 -4.24 -1.79 -19.26
N ILE A 123 -5.24 -1.19 -19.87
CA ILE A 123 -5.95 -1.80 -21.01
C ILE A 123 -5.01 -2.02 -22.20
N GLY A 124 -4.08 -1.09 -22.45
CA GLY A 124 -3.12 -1.16 -23.55
C GLY A 124 -2.26 -2.41 -23.53
N GLN A 125 -1.94 -2.95 -22.34
CA GLN A 125 -1.15 -4.19 -22.17
C GLN A 125 -1.88 -5.42 -22.73
N HIS A 126 -3.22 -5.39 -22.79
CA HIS A 126 -4.05 -6.47 -23.33
C HIS A 126 -4.37 -6.30 -24.81
N LEU A 127 -4.11 -5.13 -25.39
CA LEU A 127 -4.44 -4.78 -26.78
C LEU A 127 -3.26 -4.91 -27.72
N ILE A 128 -2.08 -4.47 -27.30
CA ILE A 128 -0.94 -4.34 -28.20
C ILE A 128 0.41 -4.48 -27.46
N GLN A 129 1.34 -5.14 -28.12
CA GLN A 129 2.73 -5.21 -27.68
C GLN A 129 3.64 -4.55 -28.74
N ILE A 130 4.44 -3.59 -28.32
CA ILE A 130 5.36 -2.87 -29.17
C ILE A 130 6.78 -3.35 -28.87
N ASN A 131 7.42 -3.92 -29.91
CA ASN A 131 8.77 -4.45 -29.89
C ASN A 131 9.66 -3.54 -30.77
N GLY A 132 10.35 -2.60 -30.16
CA GLY A 132 11.20 -1.61 -30.85
C GLY A 132 12.59 -1.51 -30.20
N GLN A 133 13.31 -0.41 -30.48
CA GLN A 133 14.69 -0.16 -30.07
C GLN A 133 14.97 -0.40 -28.57
N HIS A 134 13.98 -0.20 -27.71
CA HIS A 134 14.09 -0.44 -26.26
C HIS A 134 13.73 -1.87 -25.82
N ALA A 135 13.22 -2.72 -26.71
CA ALA A 135 12.84 -4.09 -26.36
C ALA A 135 14.07 -4.94 -25.97
N SER A 136 15.20 -4.75 -26.69
CA SER A 136 16.46 -5.40 -26.37
C SER A 136 16.97 -5.01 -24.97
N GLN A 137 16.82 -3.76 -24.56
CA GLN A 137 17.21 -3.29 -23.22
C GLN A 137 16.30 -3.87 -22.11
N ARG A 138 15.00 -4.02 -22.38
CA ARG A 138 14.07 -4.66 -21.42
C ARG A 138 14.42 -6.12 -21.20
N LEU A 139 14.88 -6.81 -22.27
CA LEU A 139 15.29 -8.22 -22.20
C LEU A 139 16.46 -8.46 -21.25
N LEU A 140 17.25 -7.42 -20.92
CA LEU A 140 18.36 -7.52 -19.97
C LEU A 140 17.91 -7.51 -18.51
N LYS A 141 16.62 -7.25 -18.22
CA LYS A 141 16.07 -7.22 -16.86
C LYS A 141 15.51 -8.60 -16.49
N ASN A 142 15.92 -9.13 -15.35
CA ASN A 142 15.51 -10.45 -14.86
C ASN A 142 13.99 -10.58 -14.68
N ASP A 143 13.32 -9.51 -14.16
CA ASP A 143 11.87 -9.52 -13.99
C ASP A 143 11.12 -9.68 -15.32
N TYR A 144 11.64 -9.03 -16.38
CA TYR A 144 11.06 -9.17 -17.72
C TYR A 144 11.34 -10.56 -18.32
N GLN A 145 12.50 -11.14 -18.05
CA GLN A 145 12.84 -12.50 -18.48
C GLN A 145 11.90 -13.52 -17.84
N LEU A 146 11.62 -13.40 -16.53
CA LEU A 146 10.66 -14.25 -15.84
C LEU A 146 9.25 -14.10 -16.42
N GLN A 147 8.82 -12.86 -16.68
CA GLN A 147 7.52 -12.60 -17.30
C GLN A 147 7.38 -13.26 -18.69
N LEU A 148 8.46 -13.30 -19.49
CA LEU A 148 8.44 -13.99 -20.78
C LEU A 148 8.29 -15.51 -20.64
N VAL A 149 8.90 -16.11 -19.60
CA VAL A 149 8.69 -17.52 -19.27
C VAL A 149 7.26 -17.76 -18.85
N ASP A 150 6.69 -16.93 -17.97
CA ASP A 150 5.30 -17.04 -17.50
C ASP A 150 4.29 -16.92 -18.65
N ASN A 151 4.50 -15.95 -19.55
CA ASN A 151 3.67 -15.77 -20.74
C ASN A 151 3.73 -17.01 -21.66
N PHE A 152 4.92 -17.61 -21.81
CA PHE A 152 5.09 -18.81 -22.61
C PHE A 152 4.42 -20.03 -21.96
N CYS A 153 4.43 -20.16 -20.64
CA CYS A 153 3.83 -21.27 -19.90
C CYS A 153 2.31 -21.22 -19.85
N GLN A 154 1.69 -20.05 -20.01
CA GLN A 154 0.23 -19.84 -19.92
C GLN A 154 -0.39 -20.33 -18.59
N HIS A 155 0.34 -20.32 -17.49
CA HIS A 155 -0.12 -20.79 -16.19
C HIS A 155 -0.79 -19.68 -15.34
N THR A 156 -1.64 -18.89 -15.98
CA THR A 156 -2.32 -17.72 -15.37
C THR A 156 -3.05 -18.09 -14.08
N ALA A 157 -3.68 -19.26 -14.02
CA ALA A 157 -4.37 -19.74 -12.82
C ALA A 157 -3.41 -19.94 -11.62
N LEU A 158 -2.19 -20.47 -11.87
CA LEU A 158 -1.18 -20.63 -10.82
C LEU A 158 -0.64 -19.28 -10.35
N LEU A 159 -0.45 -18.32 -11.25
CA LEU A 159 -0.02 -16.95 -10.89
C LEU A 159 -1.09 -16.21 -10.07
N GLN A 160 -2.36 -16.34 -10.44
CA GLN A 160 -3.48 -15.78 -9.68
C GLN A 160 -3.56 -16.42 -8.28
N GLN A 161 -3.46 -17.75 -8.21
CA GLN A 161 -3.46 -18.46 -6.94
C GLN A 161 -2.27 -18.04 -6.06
N MET A 162 -1.08 -17.91 -6.63
CA MET A 162 0.13 -17.45 -5.95
C MET A 162 -0.06 -16.04 -5.35
N SER A 163 -0.66 -15.13 -6.12
CA SER A 163 -0.94 -13.77 -5.67
C SER A 163 -1.93 -13.74 -4.50
N LEU A 164 -3.01 -14.55 -4.58
CA LEU A 164 -4.01 -14.66 -3.52
C LEU A 164 -3.43 -15.28 -2.24
N ASP A 165 -2.67 -16.36 -2.38
CA ASP A 165 -2.03 -17.04 -1.24
C ASP A 165 -1.00 -16.12 -0.57
N TYR A 166 -0.23 -15.33 -1.36
CA TYR A 166 0.70 -14.34 -0.85
C TYR A 166 0.00 -13.22 -0.07
N GLN A 167 -1.10 -12.68 -0.58
CA GLN A 167 -1.88 -11.65 0.11
C GLN A 167 -2.45 -12.19 1.43
N THR A 168 -2.99 -13.42 1.40
CA THR A 168 -3.55 -14.07 2.59
C THR A 168 -2.48 -14.26 3.66
N TRP A 169 -1.33 -14.82 3.30
CA TRP A 169 -0.21 -15.01 4.22
C TRP A 169 0.32 -13.69 4.79
N ARG A 170 0.51 -12.66 3.96
CA ARG A 170 0.98 -11.34 4.41
C ARG A 170 0.00 -10.67 5.37
N ASN A 171 -1.30 -10.81 5.13
CA ASN A 171 -2.32 -10.28 6.03
C ASN A 171 -2.28 -10.99 7.40
N LEU A 172 -2.17 -12.33 7.40
CA LEU A 172 -2.05 -13.10 8.64
C LEU A 172 -0.74 -12.79 9.37
N GLN A 173 0.37 -12.69 8.67
CA GLN A 173 1.66 -12.27 9.25
C GLN A 173 1.58 -10.88 9.92
N HIS A 174 0.89 -9.94 9.28
CA HIS A 174 0.66 -8.62 9.86
C HIS A 174 -0.24 -8.71 11.11
N GLN A 175 -1.30 -9.53 11.06
CA GLN A 175 -2.19 -9.74 12.21
C GLN A 175 -1.45 -10.37 13.39
N VAL A 176 -0.65 -11.42 13.17
CA VAL A 176 0.19 -12.06 14.20
C VAL A 176 1.15 -11.03 14.81
N LYS A 177 1.86 -10.27 13.99
CA LYS A 177 2.79 -9.25 14.48
C LYS A 177 2.09 -8.17 15.32
N THR A 178 0.93 -7.69 14.86
CA THR A 178 0.13 -6.68 15.58
C THR A 178 -0.40 -7.25 16.88
N PHE A 179 -0.83 -8.52 16.88
CA PHE A 179 -1.31 -9.19 18.06
C PHE A 179 -0.18 -9.38 19.08
N GLN A 180 1.00 -9.84 18.66
CA GLN A 180 2.18 -9.99 19.53
C GLN A 180 2.63 -8.67 20.15
N GLN A 181 2.58 -7.57 19.40
CA GLN A 181 2.86 -6.24 19.96
C GLN A 181 1.85 -5.87 21.05
N LYS A 182 0.56 -6.09 20.81
CA LYS A 182 -0.50 -5.86 21.81
C LYS A 182 -0.34 -6.77 23.02
N CYS A 183 0.02 -8.06 22.82
CA CYS A 183 0.29 -8.97 23.91
C CYS A 183 1.49 -8.52 24.77
N ALA A 184 2.57 -8.03 24.14
CA ALA A 184 3.72 -7.52 24.88
C ALA A 184 3.37 -6.24 25.68
N GLU A 185 2.58 -5.34 25.11
CA GLU A 185 2.05 -4.15 25.82
C GLU A 185 1.10 -4.57 26.95
N ASN A 186 0.23 -5.54 26.70
CA ASN A 186 -0.70 -6.09 27.70
C ASN A 186 0.03 -6.83 28.82
N GLU A 187 1.09 -7.57 28.53
CA GLU A 187 1.88 -8.26 29.56
C GLU A 187 2.58 -7.28 30.50
N ALA A 188 3.19 -6.22 29.95
CA ALA A 188 3.76 -5.14 30.76
C ALA A 188 2.68 -4.44 31.61
N ARG A 189 1.50 -4.20 31.03
CA ARG A 189 0.34 -3.64 31.74
C ARG A 189 -0.17 -4.60 32.82
N LYS A 190 -0.26 -5.89 32.53
CA LYS A 190 -0.68 -6.94 33.46
C LYS A 190 0.24 -7.01 34.68
N GLN A 191 1.56 -7.02 34.49
CA GLN A 191 2.52 -7.01 35.59
C GLN A 191 2.37 -5.78 36.48
N LEU A 192 2.17 -4.60 35.88
CA LEU A 192 1.90 -3.37 36.64
C LEU A 192 0.60 -3.48 37.43
N LEU A 193 -0.47 -3.95 36.80
CA LEU A 193 -1.77 -4.15 37.46
C LEU A 193 -1.71 -5.18 38.57
N GLN A 194 -1.02 -6.30 38.37
CA GLN A 194 -0.80 -7.31 39.42
C GLN A 194 -0.13 -6.70 40.63
N TYR A 195 0.93 -5.91 40.44
CA TYR A 195 1.60 -5.21 41.52
C TYR A 195 0.65 -4.24 42.23
N GLN A 196 -0.07 -3.41 41.50
CA GLN A 196 -0.99 -2.40 42.05
C GLN A 196 -2.17 -3.04 42.79
N VAL A 197 -2.76 -4.09 42.22
CA VAL A 197 -3.88 -4.82 42.83
C VAL A 197 -3.41 -5.55 44.09
N SER A 198 -2.24 -6.21 44.05
CA SER A 198 -1.67 -6.90 45.24
C SER A 198 -1.42 -5.92 46.38
N GLU A 199 -0.87 -4.72 46.12
CA GLU A 199 -0.62 -3.69 47.14
C GLU A 199 -1.94 -3.19 47.75
N LEU A 200 -2.99 -3.00 46.95
CA LEU A 200 -4.30 -2.54 47.40
C LEU A 200 -5.09 -3.67 48.11
N ASP A 201 -4.95 -4.92 47.64
CA ASP A 201 -5.51 -6.10 48.34
C ASP A 201 -4.88 -6.30 49.72
N GLU A 202 -3.56 -6.13 49.84
CA GLU A 202 -2.84 -6.21 51.12
C GLU A 202 -3.25 -5.11 52.09
N PHE A 203 -3.41 -3.88 51.58
CA PHE A 203 -3.88 -2.74 52.38
C PHE A 203 -5.35 -2.90 52.81
N ASN A 204 -6.17 -3.51 51.97
CA ASN A 204 -7.56 -3.88 52.20
C ASN A 204 -8.41 -2.76 52.84
N LEU A 205 -8.47 -1.58 52.18
CA LEU A 205 -9.30 -0.48 52.59
C LEU A 205 -10.78 -0.79 52.31
N LYS A 206 -11.64 -0.60 53.33
CA LYS A 206 -13.09 -0.83 53.23
C LYS A 206 -13.77 0.41 52.62
N GLU A 207 -14.99 0.15 52.15
CA GLU A 207 -15.86 1.24 51.62
C GLU A 207 -16.22 2.20 52.76
N ASN A 208 -16.03 3.51 52.52
CA ASN A 208 -16.23 4.62 53.48
C ASN A 208 -15.29 4.61 54.69
N GLU A 209 -14.32 3.71 54.78
CA GLU A 209 -13.39 3.63 55.92
C GLU A 209 -12.62 4.94 56.12
N TYR A 210 -12.23 5.63 55.05
CA TYR A 210 -11.47 6.86 55.18
C TYR A 210 -12.32 8.01 55.76
N GLU A 211 -13.56 8.13 55.36
CA GLU A 211 -14.54 9.10 55.86
C GLU A 211 -14.84 8.83 57.35
N GLU A 212 -14.97 7.58 57.74
CA GLU A 212 -15.15 7.20 59.14
C GLU A 212 -13.91 7.57 59.97
N LEU A 213 -12.71 7.24 59.48
CA LEU A 213 -11.45 7.62 60.13
C LEU A 213 -11.28 9.14 60.25
N GLU A 214 -11.70 9.93 59.23
CA GLU A 214 -11.62 11.39 59.28
C GLU A 214 -12.58 11.96 60.32
N ALA A 215 -13.78 11.43 60.45
CA ALA A 215 -14.76 11.82 61.46
C ALA A 215 -14.29 11.43 62.89
N ASP A 216 -13.74 10.25 63.08
CA ASP A 216 -13.22 9.79 64.35
C ASP A 216 -11.95 10.56 64.74
N HIS A 217 -11.07 10.86 63.79
CA HIS A 217 -9.89 11.71 64.03
C HIS A 217 -10.31 13.11 64.53
N LEU A 218 -11.29 13.73 63.86
CA LEU A 218 -11.78 15.05 64.23
C LEU A 218 -12.38 15.04 65.65
N ARG A 219 -13.13 13.96 66.02
CA ARG A 219 -13.73 13.79 67.33
C ARG A 219 -12.69 13.59 68.44
N LEU A 220 -11.71 12.74 68.20
CA LEU A 220 -10.66 12.41 69.19
C LEU A 220 -9.58 13.52 69.34
N SER A 221 -9.21 14.17 68.25
CA SER A 221 -8.26 15.29 68.31
C SER A 221 -8.81 16.48 69.10
N ASN A 222 -10.13 16.74 69.00
CA ASN A 222 -10.77 17.81 69.75
C ASN A 222 -11.00 17.42 71.24
N SER A 223 -10.94 16.14 71.60
CA SER A 223 -11.22 15.66 72.98
C SER A 223 -10.18 16.17 73.98
N GLU A 224 -8.90 16.28 73.60
CA GLU A 224 -7.83 16.82 74.44
C GLU A 224 -8.02 18.31 74.74
N GLU A 225 -8.34 19.11 73.71
CA GLU A 225 -8.56 20.54 73.86
C GLU A 225 -9.84 20.80 74.67
N LEU A 226 -10.92 20.04 74.41
CA LEU A 226 -12.15 20.10 75.21
C LEU A 226 -11.90 19.78 76.67
N THR A 227 -11.10 18.79 76.99
CA THR A 227 -10.73 18.41 78.37
C THR A 227 -9.92 19.49 79.03
N GLN A 228 -8.90 20.06 78.36
CA GLN A 228 -8.08 21.14 78.89
C GLN A 228 -8.88 22.40 79.17
N LEU A 229 -9.74 22.77 78.21
CA LEU A 229 -10.62 23.96 78.37
C LEU A 229 -11.64 23.72 79.49
N SER A 230 -12.25 22.53 79.56
CA SER A 230 -13.21 22.19 80.62
C SER A 230 -12.57 22.26 82.00
N GLN A 231 -11.37 21.68 82.16
CA GLN A 231 -10.61 21.75 83.41
C GLN A 231 -10.26 23.22 83.79
N SER A 232 -9.82 24.01 82.80
CA SER A 232 -9.54 25.43 83.05
C SER A 232 -10.77 26.20 83.53
N VAL A 233 -11.95 25.93 82.95
CA VAL A 233 -13.21 26.54 83.39
C VAL A 233 -13.61 26.05 84.80
N LEU A 234 -13.48 24.75 85.09
CA LEU A 234 -13.76 24.18 86.40
C LEU A 234 -12.86 24.77 87.49
N GLN A 235 -11.56 24.98 87.20
CA GLN A 235 -10.65 25.65 88.10
C GLN A 235 -11.09 27.09 88.39
N LEU A 236 -11.59 27.83 87.45
CA LEU A 236 -12.07 29.20 87.65
C LEU A 236 -13.39 29.27 88.40
N LEU A 237 -14.29 28.24 88.18
CA LEU A 237 -15.58 28.23 88.82
C LEU A 237 -15.59 27.68 90.25
N SER A 238 -14.90 26.55 90.51
CA SER A 238 -15.05 25.82 91.79
C SER A 238 -13.77 25.24 92.41
N GLU A 239 -12.77 24.81 91.65
CA GLU A 239 -11.64 23.98 92.14
C GLU A 239 -10.55 24.79 92.87
N ASN A 240 -10.59 26.13 92.85
CA ASN A 240 -9.63 26.95 93.53
C ASN A 240 -10.24 27.44 94.88
N GLU A 241 -9.79 26.85 95.97
CA GLU A 241 -10.35 27.14 97.33
C GLU A 241 -10.32 28.61 97.77
N THR A 242 -9.49 29.45 97.17
CA THR A 242 -9.33 30.86 97.62
C THR A 242 -9.85 31.89 96.62
N VAL A 243 -9.89 31.56 95.31
CA VAL A 243 -10.14 32.53 94.24
C VAL A 243 -11.15 32.02 93.19
N SER A 244 -11.88 30.90 93.44
CA SER A 244 -12.95 30.44 92.55
C SER A 244 -14.19 31.32 92.63
N ALA A 245 -14.95 31.37 91.53
CA ALA A 245 -16.19 32.16 91.50
C ALA A 245 -17.18 31.75 92.62
N ASP A 246 -17.31 30.43 92.83
CA ASP A 246 -18.10 29.85 93.93
C ASP A 246 -17.62 30.30 95.28
N SER A 247 -16.32 30.20 95.56
CA SER A 247 -15.76 30.64 96.87
C SER A 247 -15.87 32.16 97.10
N LEU A 248 -15.73 32.95 96.06
CA LEU A 248 -15.87 34.43 96.14
C LEU A 248 -17.36 34.82 96.34
N LEU A 249 -18.28 34.25 95.63
CA LEU A 249 -19.70 34.46 95.82
C LEU A 249 -20.18 33.98 97.17
N TYR A 250 -19.73 32.79 97.64
CA TYR A 250 -20.09 32.29 98.98
C TYR A 250 -19.64 33.27 100.07
N ARG A 251 -18.42 33.78 100.00
CA ARG A 251 -17.91 34.81 100.99
C ARG A 251 -18.71 36.11 100.89
N ALA A 252 -19.07 36.57 99.71
CA ALA A 252 -19.92 37.72 99.53
C ALA A 252 -21.29 37.58 100.15
N VAL A 253 -21.94 36.35 99.96
CA VAL A 253 -23.22 36.01 100.59
C VAL A 253 -23.12 36.00 102.10
N GLN A 254 -22.00 35.44 102.67
CA GLN A 254 -21.81 35.43 104.12
C GLN A 254 -21.71 36.88 104.66
N HIS A 255 -20.91 37.80 104.08
CA HIS A 255 -20.83 39.16 104.51
C HIS A 255 -22.17 39.92 104.35
N LEU A 256 -22.94 39.61 103.33
CA LEU A 256 -24.29 40.14 103.15
C LEU A 256 -25.26 39.67 104.21
N SER A 257 -25.13 38.43 104.72
CA SER A 257 -25.92 37.95 105.82
C SER A 257 -25.66 38.78 107.09
N GLU A 258 -24.42 39.12 107.38
CA GLU A 258 -24.10 39.99 108.45
C GLU A 258 -24.65 41.43 108.26
N LEU A 259 -24.65 41.93 107.03
CA LEU A 259 -25.27 43.24 106.71
C LEU A 259 -26.78 43.22 106.81
N CYS A 260 -27.46 42.12 106.47
CA CYS A 260 -28.92 41.97 106.62
C CYS A 260 -29.36 41.96 108.11
N GLU A 261 -28.49 41.43 108.98
CA GLU A 261 -28.73 41.53 110.42
C GLU A 261 -28.67 42.99 110.97
N LEU A 262 -27.93 43.84 110.29
CA LEU A 262 -27.81 45.25 110.65
C LEU A 262 -28.82 46.18 109.96
N ASP A 263 -29.21 45.87 108.71
CA ASP A 263 -30.16 46.60 107.92
C ASP A 263 -30.89 45.70 106.88
N ASN A 264 -32.21 45.51 106.99
CA ASN A 264 -33.04 44.65 106.19
C ASN A 264 -33.15 45.07 104.70
N ARG A 265 -32.68 46.23 104.30
CA ARG A 265 -32.61 46.73 102.91
C ARG A 265 -31.65 45.93 102.01
N TYR A 266 -30.72 45.12 102.57
CA TYR A 266 -29.77 44.29 101.83
C TYR A 266 -30.29 42.88 101.48
N THR A 267 -31.51 42.56 101.95
CA THR A 267 -32.12 41.21 101.68
C THR A 267 -32.33 40.90 100.22
N ASP A 268 -32.73 41.86 99.38
CA ASP A 268 -32.89 41.66 97.95
C ASP A 268 -31.52 41.38 97.23
N VAL A 269 -30.45 42.08 97.66
CA VAL A 269 -29.14 41.86 97.11
C VAL A 269 -28.56 40.49 97.52
N GLN A 270 -28.81 40.08 98.78
CA GLN A 270 -28.45 38.75 99.27
C GLN A 270 -29.14 37.62 98.41
N ASN A 271 -30.44 37.78 98.15
CA ASN A 271 -31.15 36.82 97.31
C ASN A 271 -30.62 36.72 95.92
N LEU A 272 -30.30 37.87 95.29
CA LEU A 272 -29.66 37.91 93.99
C LEU A 272 -28.28 37.21 93.94
N LEU A 273 -27.44 37.33 94.95
CA LEU A 273 -26.15 36.66 95.03
C LEU A 273 -26.32 35.18 95.36
N ASN A 274 -27.33 34.78 96.14
CA ASN A 274 -27.64 33.41 96.40
C ASN A 274 -28.11 32.70 95.08
N GLU A 275 -28.96 33.37 94.30
CA GLU A 275 -29.34 32.87 92.97
C GLU A 275 -28.13 32.72 92.05
N ALA A 276 -27.24 33.71 91.98
CA ALA A 276 -26.01 33.61 91.19
C ALA A 276 -25.07 32.48 91.65
N LEU A 277 -24.97 32.20 92.98
CA LEU A 277 -24.19 31.13 93.53
C LEU A 277 -24.75 29.73 93.08
N ILE A 278 -26.09 29.59 93.14
CA ILE A 278 -26.78 28.33 92.69
C ILE A 278 -26.49 28.15 91.20
N GLN A 279 -26.65 29.18 90.35
CA GLN A 279 -26.36 29.08 88.94
C GLN A 279 -24.93 28.71 88.58
N VAL A 280 -23.97 29.25 89.31
CA VAL A 280 -22.54 28.86 89.14
C VAL A 280 -22.31 27.41 89.52
N GLN A 281 -22.96 26.94 90.64
CA GLN A 281 -22.87 25.50 91.03
C GLN A 281 -23.52 24.55 90.02
N GLU A 282 -24.69 24.94 89.49
CA GLU A 282 -25.33 24.16 88.41
C GLU A 282 -24.45 24.11 87.14
N ALA A 283 -23.91 25.22 86.67
CA ALA A 283 -22.99 25.28 85.51
C ALA A 283 -21.73 24.43 85.75
N THR A 284 -21.19 24.43 86.98
CA THR A 284 -20.04 23.63 87.37
C THR A 284 -20.35 22.12 87.26
N ASN A 285 -21.48 21.70 87.80
CA ASN A 285 -21.93 20.30 87.73
C ASN A 285 -22.16 19.84 86.32
N GLU A 286 -22.74 20.72 85.45
CA GLU A 286 -22.99 20.38 84.06
C GLU A 286 -21.69 20.25 83.27
N ILE A 287 -20.72 21.16 83.45
CA ILE A 287 -19.39 21.08 82.80
C ILE A 287 -18.67 19.80 83.29
N GLN A 288 -18.77 19.47 84.58
CA GLN A 288 -18.13 18.28 85.16
C GLN A 288 -18.72 17.00 84.56
N SER A 289 -20.05 16.95 84.38
CA SER A 289 -20.76 15.85 83.71
C SER A 289 -20.36 15.73 82.26
N LEU A 290 -20.30 16.85 81.50
CA LEU A 290 -19.88 16.82 80.12
C LEU A 290 -18.41 16.41 79.95
N SER A 291 -17.52 16.92 80.82
CA SER A 291 -16.09 16.61 80.83
C SER A 291 -15.80 15.12 81.17
N SER A 292 -16.57 14.53 82.09
CA SER A 292 -16.42 13.10 82.43
C SER A 292 -16.84 12.14 81.31
N ASN A 293 -17.65 12.60 80.37
CA ASN A 293 -18.10 11.84 79.21
C ASN A 293 -17.21 12.02 77.96
N ILE A 294 -16.10 12.79 78.02
CA ILE A 294 -15.14 12.93 76.95
C ILE A 294 -14.27 11.68 76.92
N GLU A 295 -14.45 10.85 75.88
CA GLU A 295 -13.59 9.70 75.62
C GLU A 295 -12.21 10.17 75.20
N GLN A 296 -11.19 9.90 75.99
CA GLN A 296 -9.77 10.07 75.67
C GLN A 296 -9.12 8.73 75.40
N ASP A 297 -8.80 8.43 74.14
CA ASP A 297 -8.02 7.26 73.78
C ASP A 297 -6.85 7.69 72.86
N PRO A 298 -5.70 8.08 73.46
CA PRO A 298 -4.52 8.49 72.70
C PRO A 298 -3.96 7.34 71.83
N ALA A 299 -4.16 6.09 72.20
CA ALA A 299 -3.69 4.94 71.43
C ALA A 299 -4.54 4.79 70.15
N LEU A 300 -5.86 4.91 70.31
CA LEU A 300 -6.78 4.86 69.18
C LEU A 300 -6.55 6.05 68.20
N LEU A 301 -6.30 7.24 68.72
CA LEU A 301 -5.97 8.42 67.89
C LEU A 301 -4.69 8.17 67.07
N ALA A 302 -3.63 7.64 67.67
CA ALA A 302 -2.38 7.31 66.98
C ALA A 302 -2.59 6.23 65.90
N ASP A 303 -3.41 5.20 66.13
CA ASP A 303 -3.77 4.19 65.15
C ASP A 303 -4.55 4.74 63.96
N ILE A 304 -5.51 5.67 64.25
CA ILE A 304 -6.27 6.35 63.19
C ILE A 304 -5.34 7.24 62.35
N GLU A 305 -4.45 8.01 62.97
CA GLU A 305 -3.48 8.86 62.26
C GLU A 305 -2.55 8.02 61.38
N GLN A 306 -2.06 6.91 61.90
CA GLN A 306 -1.23 5.98 61.14
C GLN A 306 -2.01 5.39 59.92
N ARG A 307 -3.23 4.93 60.12
CA ARG A 307 -4.07 4.36 59.05
C ARG A 307 -4.43 5.41 57.99
N MET A 308 -4.83 6.61 58.41
CA MET A 308 -5.06 7.74 57.51
C MET A 308 -3.81 8.12 56.74
N GLY A 309 -2.64 8.20 57.42
CA GLY A 309 -1.36 8.51 56.78
C GLY A 309 -1.01 7.48 55.70
N GLN A 310 -1.20 6.21 55.97
CA GLN A 310 -0.98 5.13 54.99
C GLN A 310 -1.95 5.25 53.80
N THR A 311 -3.24 5.55 54.07
CA THR A 311 -4.25 5.74 52.99
C THR A 311 -3.89 6.91 52.09
N VAL A 312 -3.48 8.07 52.67
CA VAL A 312 -3.05 9.24 51.90
C VAL A 312 -1.79 8.96 51.07
N GLN A 313 -0.81 8.23 51.63
CA GLN A 313 0.38 7.83 50.89
C GLN A 313 0.04 6.94 49.67
N LEU A 314 -0.83 5.96 49.87
CA LEU A 314 -1.29 5.07 48.82
C LEU A 314 -2.07 5.84 47.74
N ALA A 315 -2.99 6.71 48.16
CA ALA A 315 -3.76 7.55 47.27
C ALA A 315 -2.87 8.46 46.42
N ARG A 316 -1.82 9.08 47.04
CA ARG A 316 -0.84 9.89 46.33
C ARG A 316 -0.02 9.06 45.32
N LYS A 317 0.39 7.86 45.70
CA LYS A 317 1.12 6.93 44.79
C LYS A 317 0.30 6.59 43.55
N HIS A 318 -1.00 6.39 43.72
CA HIS A 318 -1.92 6.07 42.65
C HIS A 318 -2.58 7.30 42.00
N ASN A 319 -2.19 8.51 42.42
CA ASN A 319 -2.68 9.79 41.88
C ASN A 319 -4.22 9.94 41.94
N VAL A 320 -4.82 9.53 43.03
CA VAL A 320 -6.26 9.64 43.32
C VAL A 320 -6.48 10.30 44.69
N LYS A 321 -7.73 10.65 45.00
CA LYS A 321 -8.09 11.06 46.37
C LYS A 321 -8.25 9.83 47.27
N PRO A 322 -8.04 9.96 48.58
CA PRO A 322 -8.20 8.85 49.53
C PRO A 322 -9.57 8.15 49.43
N GLN A 323 -10.65 8.90 49.27
CA GLN A 323 -12.01 8.40 49.12
C GLN A 323 -12.19 7.53 47.85
N ASP A 324 -11.44 7.82 46.78
CA ASP A 324 -11.55 7.13 45.49
C ASP A 324 -10.72 5.83 45.42
N LEU A 325 -9.95 5.50 46.46
CA LEU A 325 -8.98 4.38 46.44
C LEU A 325 -9.70 3.02 46.27
N VAL A 326 -10.83 2.82 46.91
CA VAL A 326 -11.62 1.58 46.80
C VAL A 326 -12.21 1.42 45.39
N ALA A 327 -12.72 2.51 44.84
CA ALA A 327 -13.25 2.51 43.46
C ALA A 327 -12.12 2.23 42.44
N LEU A 328 -10.92 2.81 42.64
CA LEU A 328 -9.76 2.53 41.84
C LEU A 328 -9.38 1.03 41.94
N HIS A 329 -9.30 0.48 43.14
CA HIS A 329 -8.98 -0.93 43.37
C HIS A 329 -9.94 -1.87 42.60
N ARG A 330 -11.24 -1.64 42.66
CA ARG A 330 -12.24 -2.41 41.88
C ARG A 330 -12.01 -2.30 40.38
N ARG A 331 -11.69 -1.11 39.89
CA ARG A 331 -11.42 -0.87 38.46
C ARG A 331 -10.16 -1.61 38.01
N LEU A 332 -9.06 -1.49 38.76
CA LEU A 332 -7.80 -2.16 38.42
C LEU A 332 -7.93 -3.69 38.44
N LYS A 333 -8.73 -4.23 39.37
CA LYS A 333 -9.01 -5.66 39.46
C LYS A 333 -9.86 -6.17 38.30
N ALA A 334 -10.85 -5.38 37.85
CA ALA A 334 -11.62 -5.69 36.66
C ALA A 334 -10.75 -5.67 35.39
N GLU A 335 -9.90 -4.64 35.22
CA GLU A 335 -8.96 -4.52 34.10
C GLU A 335 -7.96 -5.71 34.08
N LEU A 336 -7.48 -6.16 35.24
CA LEU A 336 -6.60 -7.31 35.33
C LEU A 336 -7.28 -8.61 34.85
N ASN A 337 -8.53 -8.83 35.27
CA ASN A 337 -9.31 -10.00 34.86
C ASN A 337 -9.57 -10.00 33.35
N GLU A 338 -9.89 -8.84 32.74
CA GLU A 338 -10.07 -8.74 31.29
C GLU A 338 -8.81 -9.10 30.50
N LEU A 339 -7.64 -8.75 31.01
CA LEU A 339 -6.36 -9.09 30.36
C LEU A 339 -5.99 -10.58 30.49
N GLU A 340 -6.54 -11.30 31.47
CA GLU A 340 -6.29 -12.73 31.64
C GLU A 340 -7.05 -13.62 30.64
N ASP A 341 -8.20 -13.16 30.15
CA ASP A 341 -9.03 -13.90 29.17
C ASP A 341 -8.49 -13.85 27.72
N PHE A 342 -7.48 -13.00 27.42
CA PHE A 342 -7.02 -12.74 26.06
C PHE A 342 -6.08 -13.81 25.43
N SER A 343 -5.61 -14.80 26.17
CA SER A 343 -4.53 -15.72 25.74
C SER A 343 -4.92 -16.81 24.73
N GLY A 344 -6.21 -17.08 24.51
CA GLY A 344 -6.66 -18.17 23.61
C GLY A 344 -6.65 -17.86 22.10
N SER A 345 -6.52 -16.60 21.72
CA SER A 345 -6.62 -16.19 20.30
C SER A 345 -5.28 -16.20 19.55
N GLU A 346 -4.15 -16.17 20.25
CA GLU A 346 -2.80 -16.13 19.65
C GLU A 346 -2.43 -17.44 18.96
N GLU A 347 -2.66 -18.56 19.61
CA GLU A 347 -2.33 -19.88 19.06
C GLU A 347 -3.10 -20.16 17.77
N MET A 348 -4.37 -19.79 17.69
CA MET A 348 -5.17 -19.93 16.47
C MET A 348 -4.64 -19.07 15.32
N LEU A 349 -4.25 -17.83 15.59
CA LEU A 349 -3.68 -16.94 14.57
C LEU A 349 -2.32 -17.46 14.06
N ILE A 350 -1.47 -17.95 14.93
CA ILE A 350 -0.18 -18.55 14.56
C ILE A 350 -0.39 -19.82 13.72
N GLN A 351 -1.34 -20.68 14.09
CA GLN A 351 -1.67 -21.86 13.30
C GLN A 351 -2.21 -21.51 11.91
N GLN A 352 -3.04 -20.48 11.81
CA GLN A 352 -3.55 -20.00 10.51
C GLN A 352 -2.42 -19.41 9.64
N GLU A 353 -1.50 -18.66 10.24
CA GLU A 353 -0.34 -18.12 9.53
C GLU A 353 0.58 -19.23 9.01
N GLN A 354 0.86 -20.25 9.84
CA GLN A 354 1.64 -21.42 9.46
C GLN A 354 0.99 -22.21 8.32
N ALA A 355 -0.31 -22.47 8.39
CA ALA A 355 -1.05 -23.15 7.33
C ALA A 355 -1.04 -22.34 6.02
N ALA A 356 -1.16 -21.01 6.10
CA ALA A 356 -1.05 -20.13 4.93
C ALA A 356 0.38 -20.11 4.36
N HIS A 357 1.41 -20.18 5.21
CA HIS A 357 2.81 -20.30 4.79
C HIS A 357 3.11 -21.64 4.09
N GLU A 358 2.59 -22.75 4.61
CA GLU A 358 2.72 -24.05 3.93
C GLU A 358 2.03 -24.05 2.57
N LYS A 359 0.85 -23.44 2.50
CA LYS A 359 0.10 -23.34 1.25
C LYS A 359 0.83 -22.52 0.19
N ILE A 360 1.41 -21.37 0.56
CA ILE A 360 2.18 -20.53 -0.37
C ILE A 360 3.44 -21.24 -0.87
N LEU A 361 4.13 -22.00 -0.01
CA LEU A 361 5.27 -22.83 -0.39
C LEU A 361 4.89 -23.90 -1.41
N ALA A 362 3.75 -24.58 -1.21
CA ALA A 362 3.25 -25.56 -2.15
C ALA A 362 2.91 -24.95 -3.51
N THR A 363 2.23 -23.77 -3.52
CA THR A 363 1.90 -23.06 -4.75
C THR A 363 3.15 -22.54 -5.46
N ALA A 364 4.13 -22.00 -4.72
CA ALA A 364 5.41 -21.56 -5.27
C ALA A 364 6.20 -22.72 -5.89
N THR A 365 6.19 -23.90 -5.27
CA THR A 365 6.84 -25.10 -5.80
C THR A 365 6.17 -25.59 -7.07
N ALA A 366 4.84 -25.60 -7.13
CA ALA A 366 4.10 -25.97 -8.34
C ALA A 366 4.38 -24.99 -9.48
N LEU A 367 4.45 -23.68 -9.18
CA LEU A 367 4.79 -22.64 -10.13
C LEU A 367 6.23 -22.80 -10.65
N HIS A 368 7.20 -23.08 -9.77
CA HIS A 368 8.57 -23.37 -10.15
C HIS A 368 8.69 -24.55 -11.12
N GLN A 369 8.02 -25.66 -10.84
CA GLN A 369 8.01 -26.82 -11.73
C GLN A 369 7.42 -26.50 -13.11
N SER A 370 6.32 -25.76 -13.14
CA SER A 370 5.72 -25.30 -14.40
C SER A 370 6.69 -24.41 -15.20
N ARG A 371 7.35 -23.46 -14.53
CA ARG A 371 8.38 -22.60 -15.13
C ARG A 371 9.56 -23.37 -15.66
N LEU A 372 10.05 -24.38 -14.92
CA LEU A 372 11.20 -25.20 -15.32
C LEU A 372 10.92 -25.93 -16.65
N LEU A 373 9.74 -26.57 -16.75
CA LEU A 373 9.32 -27.25 -17.98
C LEU A 373 9.12 -26.29 -19.15
N GLY A 374 8.52 -25.12 -18.89
CA GLY A 374 8.33 -24.07 -19.89
C GLY A 374 9.64 -23.44 -20.35
N ALA A 375 10.55 -23.15 -19.42
CA ALA A 375 11.87 -22.60 -19.72
C ALA A 375 12.68 -23.52 -20.62
N GLN A 376 12.69 -24.83 -20.37
CA GLN A 376 13.36 -25.81 -21.24
C GLN A 376 12.77 -25.81 -22.66
N LYS A 377 11.45 -25.81 -22.80
CA LYS A 377 10.79 -25.78 -24.12
C LYS A 377 11.05 -24.46 -24.84
N LEU A 378 10.95 -23.33 -24.15
CA LEU A 378 11.23 -22.01 -24.71
C LEU A 378 12.70 -21.93 -25.19
N ALA A 379 13.64 -22.38 -24.36
CA ALA A 379 15.07 -22.37 -24.70
C ALA A 379 15.36 -23.19 -25.97
N GLN A 380 14.76 -24.37 -26.12
CA GLN A 380 14.88 -25.19 -27.33
C GLN A 380 14.31 -24.49 -28.56
N GLN A 381 13.12 -23.87 -28.45
CA GLN A 381 12.48 -23.17 -29.57
C GLN A 381 13.27 -21.93 -29.97
N VAL A 382 13.74 -21.15 -29.00
CA VAL A 382 14.62 -19.98 -29.24
C VAL A 382 15.93 -20.42 -29.90
N THR A 383 16.60 -21.47 -29.41
CA THR A 383 17.82 -22.02 -30.01
C THR A 383 17.59 -22.40 -31.48
N LYS A 384 16.47 -23.06 -31.78
CA LYS A 384 16.12 -23.40 -33.18
C LYS A 384 15.95 -22.14 -34.04
N SER A 385 15.35 -21.10 -33.50
CA SER A 385 15.12 -19.84 -34.22
C SER A 385 16.41 -19.06 -34.44
N ILE A 386 17.30 -18.94 -33.44
CA ILE A 386 18.56 -18.19 -33.57
C ILE A 386 19.51 -18.87 -34.54
N LYS A 387 19.51 -20.22 -34.61
CA LYS A 387 20.31 -20.95 -35.62
C LYS A 387 19.91 -20.56 -37.05
N GLN A 388 18.64 -20.28 -37.30
CA GLN A 388 18.14 -19.79 -38.60
C GLN A 388 18.50 -18.32 -38.86
N LEU A 389 18.87 -17.55 -37.83
CA LEU A 389 19.23 -16.15 -37.91
C LEU A 389 20.76 -15.93 -38.03
N ALA A 390 21.45 -16.80 -38.72
CA ALA A 390 22.93 -16.79 -38.93
C ALA A 390 23.73 -16.87 -37.61
N MET A 391 23.27 -17.71 -36.69
CA MET A 391 23.94 -18.05 -35.44
C MET A 391 23.94 -19.58 -35.25
N GLU A 392 24.52 -20.30 -36.22
CA GLU A 392 24.39 -21.77 -36.38
C GLU A 392 24.89 -22.55 -35.15
N HIS A 393 25.91 -22.03 -34.46
CA HIS A 393 26.53 -22.67 -33.30
C HIS A 393 26.00 -22.16 -31.96
N ALA A 394 25.08 -21.19 -31.97
CA ALA A 394 24.59 -20.61 -30.74
C ALA A 394 23.58 -21.52 -30.04
N GLU A 395 23.68 -21.57 -28.72
CA GLU A 395 22.74 -22.25 -27.84
C GLU A 395 22.25 -21.31 -26.75
N PHE A 396 20.93 -21.27 -26.59
CA PHE A 396 20.23 -20.42 -25.64
C PHE A 396 19.73 -21.23 -24.45
N PHE A 397 19.96 -20.72 -23.24
CA PHE A 397 19.55 -21.36 -22.00
C PHE A 397 18.78 -20.37 -21.12
N ILE A 398 17.93 -20.92 -20.26
CA ILE A 398 17.19 -20.19 -19.24
C ILE A 398 17.50 -20.85 -17.89
N GLU A 399 18.19 -20.10 -17.05
CA GLU A 399 18.52 -20.51 -15.69
C GLU A 399 17.46 -19.95 -14.73
N LEU A 400 16.83 -20.82 -13.94
CA LEU A 400 15.86 -20.46 -12.93
C LEU A 400 16.50 -20.62 -11.55
N HIS A 401 16.49 -19.55 -10.76
CA HIS A 401 16.97 -19.55 -9.39
C HIS A 401 15.79 -19.28 -8.46
N SER A 402 15.55 -20.18 -7.50
CA SER A 402 14.45 -20.06 -6.52
C SER A 402 15.02 -19.65 -5.17
N ASP A 403 14.41 -18.63 -4.55
CA ASP A 403 14.69 -18.17 -3.20
C ASP A 403 13.39 -18.20 -2.40
N TYR A 404 13.17 -19.29 -1.66
CA TYR A 404 11.96 -19.48 -0.86
C TYR A 404 11.94 -18.63 0.42
N ASP A 405 13.06 -17.99 0.78
CA ASP A 405 13.10 -17.03 1.90
C ASP A 405 12.56 -15.65 1.47
N LYS A 406 12.51 -15.40 0.16
CA LYS A 406 12.04 -14.12 -0.43
C LYS A 406 10.86 -14.30 -1.37
N ILE A 407 9.84 -15.01 -0.91
CA ILE A 407 8.63 -15.22 -1.70
C ILE A 407 7.91 -13.89 -1.96
N SER A 408 7.43 -13.72 -3.19
CA SER A 408 6.63 -12.57 -3.64
C SER A 408 5.27 -13.02 -4.18
N ALA A 409 4.43 -12.04 -4.55
CA ALA A 409 3.17 -12.31 -5.24
C ALA A 409 3.35 -13.05 -6.59
N ASN A 410 4.57 -13.01 -7.17
CA ASN A 410 4.93 -13.69 -8.41
C ASN A 410 5.70 -15.00 -8.19
N GLY A 411 5.77 -15.50 -6.95
CA GLY A 411 6.51 -16.70 -6.57
C GLY A 411 7.90 -16.42 -6.02
N ALA A 412 8.73 -17.46 -5.98
CA ALA A 412 10.07 -17.46 -5.42
C ALA A 412 11.18 -17.40 -6.50
N ASP A 413 10.83 -17.42 -7.79
CA ASP A 413 11.80 -17.60 -8.88
C ASP A 413 12.29 -16.28 -9.45
N SER A 414 13.53 -16.32 -9.91
CA SER A 414 14.13 -15.37 -10.85
C SER A 414 14.66 -16.10 -12.08
N ALA A 415 14.60 -15.47 -13.24
CA ALA A 415 15.09 -16.05 -14.49
C ALA A 415 16.29 -15.27 -15.01
N ILE A 416 17.30 -15.99 -15.48
CA ILE A 416 18.47 -15.43 -16.15
C ILE A 416 18.61 -16.11 -17.52
N PHE A 417 18.52 -15.30 -18.58
CA PHE A 417 18.72 -15.78 -19.94
C PHE A 417 20.21 -15.74 -20.26
N THR A 418 20.74 -16.88 -20.66
CA THR A 418 22.15 -17.05 -21.01
C THR A 418 22.30 -17.57 -22.45
N LEU A 419 23.39 -17.21 -23.11
CA LEU A 419 23.72 -17.62 -24.45
C LEU A 419 25.15 -18.14 -24.51
N GLN A 420 25.33 -19.26 -25.15
CA GLN A 420 26.61 -19.74 -25.67
C GLN A 420 26.67 -19.38 -27.16
N SER A 421 27.50 -18.40 -27.54
CA SER A 421 27.53 -17.92 -28.93
C SER A 421 28.29 -18.86 -29.87
N ASN A 422 29.34 -19.53 -29.38
CA ASN A 422 30.19 -20.42 -30.18
C ASN A 422 30.51 -21.70 -29.41
N LEU A 423 30.83 -22.75 -30.15
CA LEU A 423 31.28 -24.03 -29.60
C LEU A 423 32.55 -23.84 -28.74
N GLY A 424 32.53 -24.38 -27.52
CA GLY A 424 33.65 -24.31 -26.58
C GLY A 424 33.70 -23.05 -25.72
N GLN A 425 32.79 -22.07 -25.91
CA GLN A 425 32.61 -20.93 -24.99
C GLN A 425 31.65 -21.28 -23.87
N SER A 426 31.84 -20.69 -22.69
CA SER A 426 30.83 -20.79 -21.62
C SER A 426 29.60 -19.95 -21.94
N ALA A 427 28.42 -20.41 -21.53
CA ALA A 427 27.22 -19.61 -21.60
C ALA A 427 27.38 -18.33 -20.76
N GLN A 428 26.98 -17.19 -21.30
CA GLN A 428 27.04 -15.88 -20.63
C GLN A 428 25.67 -15.24 -20.59
N PRO A 429 25.33 -14.49 -19.51
CA PRO A 429 24.10 -13.70 -19.46
C PRO A 429 23.98 -12.76 -20.65
N LEU A 430 22.75 -12.58 -21.17
CA LEU A 430 22.49 -11.69 -22.33
C LEU A 430 23.07 -10.28 -22.13
N ALA A 431 23.08 -9.79 -20.88
CA ALA A 431 23.65 -8.50 -20.54
C ALA A 431 25.14 -8.35 -20.82
N LYS A 432 25.87 -9.47 -20.99
CA LYS A 432 27.31 -9.49 -21.29
C LYS A 432 27.62 -9.71 -22.78
N ILE A 433 26.63 -9.83 -23.63
CA ILE A 433 26.81 -10.00 -25.07
C ILE A 433 27.24 -8.68 -25.68
N ALA A 434 28.38 -8.68 -26.31
CA ALA A 434 29.06 -7.47 -26.82
C ALA A 434 28.49 -6.93 -28.16
N SER A 435 27.78 -7.77 -28.93
CA SER A 435 27.31 -7.42 -30.29
C SER A 435 25.83 -6.98 -30.24
N GLY A 436 25.54 -5.70 -30.55
CA GLY A 436 24.16 -5.19 -30.64
C GLY A 436 23.32 -5.92 -31.70
N GLY A 437 23.91 -6.32 -32.82
CA GLY A 437 23.21 -7.07 -33.86
C GLY A 437 22.84 -8.51 -33.44
N GLU A 438 23.69 -9.17 -32.65
CA GLU A 438 23.37 -10.49 -32.08
C GLU A 438 22.25 -10.37 -31.07
N LEU A 439 22.33 -9.40 -30.16
CA LEU A 439 21.29 -9.16 -29.15
C LEU A 439 19.94 -8.86 -29.79
N SER A 440 19.89 -8.09 -30.89
CA SER A 440 18.66 -7.80 -31.62
C SER A 440 18.05 -9.04 -32.25
N ARG A 441 18.86 -9.94 -32.85
CA ARG A 441 18.41 -11.21 -33.43
C ARG A 441 17.86 -12.15 -32.34
N ILE A 442 18.56 -12.26 -31.21
CA ILE A 442 18.13 -13.07 -30.07
C ILE A 442 16.83 -12.52 -29.49
N ALA A 443 16.76 -11.20 -29.29
CA ALA A 443 15.55 -10.53 -28.79
C ALA A 443 14.35 -10.81 -29.70
N LEU A 444 14.54 -10.72 -31.01
CA LEU A 444 13.48 -11.05 -31.96
C LEU A 444 13.06 -12.54 -31.86
N ALA A 445 14.03 -13.48 -31.83
CA ALA A 445 13.72 -14.89 -31.71
C ALA A 445 12.94 -15.20 -30.42
N ILE A 446 13.33 -14.64 -29.27
CA ILE A 446 12.64 -14.79 -28.00
C ILE A 446 11.23 -14.22 -28.10
N GLN A 447 11.08 -12.99 -28.61
CA GLN A 447 9.77 -12.33 -28.75
C GLN A 447 8.81 -13.10 -29.63
N VAL A 448 9.28 -13.56 -30.80
CA VAL A 448 8.46 -14.38 -31.69
C VAL A 448 8.00 -15.67 -31.02
N GLN A 449 8.89 -16.37 -30.28
CA GLN A 449 8.53 -17.61 -29.60
C GLN A 449 7.62 -17.38 -28.39
N ALA A 450 7.88 -16.35 -27.58
CA ALA A 450 7.04 -15.98 -26.45
C ALA A 450 5.65 -15.48 -26.91
N SER A 451 5.58 -14.70 -28.00
CA SER A 451 4.33 -14.15 -28.54
C SER A 451 3.46 -15.21 -29.24
N ASN A 452 4.03 -16.32 -29.68
CA ASN A 452 3.25 -17.41 -30.28
C ASN A 452 2.15 -17.98 -29.35
N GLN A 453 2.24 -17.70 -28.07
CA GLN A 453 1.30 -18.19 -27.04
C GLN A 453 0.57 -17.06 -26.28
N THR A 454 0.81 -15.78 -26.63
CA THR A 454 0.12 -14.67 -25.97
C THR A 454 -1.25 -14.41 -26.59
N ALA A 455 -2.21 -14.02 -25.72
CA ALA A 455 -3.55 -13.59 -26.14
C ALA A 455 -3.58 -12.16 -26.71
N ILE A 456 -2.42 -11.51 -26.89
CA ILE A 456 -2.33 -10.12 -27.38
C ILE A 456 -2.64 -10.10 -28.86
N PRO A 457 -3.67 -9.34 -29.31
CA PRO A 457 -4.16 -9.41 -30.68
C PRO A 457 -3.27 -8.70 -31.70
N THR A 458 -2.43 -7.74 -31.27
CA THR A 458 -1.61 -6.92 -32.18
C THR A 458 -0.17 -6.82 -31.69
N LEU A 459 0.78 -7.14 -32.55
CA LEU A 459 2.22 -7.04 -32.31
C LEU A 459 2.84 -6.04 -33.28
N ILE A 460 3.57 -5.06 -32.76
CA ILE A 460 4.36 -4.13 -33.57
C ILE A 460 5.83 -4.44 -33.44
N PHE A 461 6.51 -4.48 -34.55
CA PHE A 461 7.95 -4.63 -34.66
C PHE A 461 8.55 -3.40 -35.34
N ASP A 462 9.26 -2.58 -34.58
CA ASP A 462 9.96 -1.39 -35.08
C ASP A 462 11.47 -1.63 -35.09
N GLU A 463 12.14 -1.22 -36.18
CA GLU A 463 13.60 -1.30 -36.36
C GLU A 463 14.20 -2.70 -36.12
N ILE A 464 13.48 -3.76 -36.46
CA ILE A 464 13.96 -5.15 -36.27
C ILE A 464 15.11 -5.52 -37.22
N ASP A 465 15.34 -4.73 -38.22
CA ASP A 465 16.30 -4.94 -39.30
C ASP A 465 17.65 -4.23 -39.07
N VAL A 466 17.87 -3.61 -37.92
CA VAL A 466 19.13 -2.98 -37.55
C VAL A 466 20.23 -4.06 -37.40
N GLY A 467 21.29 -3.94 -38.22
CA GLY A 467 22.40 -4.88 -38.21
C GLY A 467 22.14 -6.23 -38.87
N ILE A 468 21.08 -6.32 -39.68
CA ILE A 468 20.67 -7.53 -40.39
C ILE A 468 20.71 -7.27 -41.90
N SER A 469 21.12 -8.26 -42.68
CA SER A 469 21.18 -8.15 -44.13
C SER A 469 20.94 -9.49 -44.83
N GLY A 470 20.62 -9.44 -46.12
CA GLY A 470 20.59 -10.58 -47.03
C GLY A 470 19.70 -11.74 -46.59
N ALA A 471 20.24 -12.92 -46.51
CA ALA A 471 19.47 -14.15 -46.22
C ALA A 471 18.79 -14.13 -44.86
N THR A 472 19.39 -13.52 -43.84
CA THR A 472 18.84 -13.41 -42.49
C THR A 472 17.58 -12.57 -42.48
N ALA A 473 17.54 -11.47 -43.25
CA ALA A 473 16.35 -10.61 -43.38
C ALA A 473 15.15 -11.37 -43.97
N ASN A 474 15.40 -12.25 -44.94
CA ASN A 474 14.35 -13.09 -45.52
C ASN A 474 13.79 -14.11 -44.52
N VAL A 475 14.65 -14.70 -43.66
CA VAL A 475 14.20 -15.60 -42.58
C VAL A 475 13.34 -14.85 -41.59
N ILE A 476 13.69 -13.62 -41.21
CA ILE A 476 12.88 -12.77 -40.33
C ILE A 476 11.51 -12.48 -40.95
N GLY A 477 11.48 -12.11 -42.23
CA GLY A 477 10.23 -11.88 -42.95
C GLY A 477 9.30 -13.11 -42.90
N LYS A 478 9.84 -14.30 -43.13
CA LYS A 478 9.10 -15.59 -43.02
C LYS A 478 8.59 -15.84 -41.61
N LEU A 479 9.40 -15.58 -40.59
CA LEU A 479 8.99 -15.77 -39.19
C LEU A 479 7.85 -14.83 -38.80
N LEU A 480 7.92 -13.55 -39.19
CA LEU A 480 6.87 -12.57 -38.93
C LEU A 480 5.60 -12.89 -39.71
N ARG A 481 5.72 -13.35 -40.95
CA ARG A 481 4.57 -13.83 -41.75
C ARG A 481 3.87 -14.99 -41.06
N LYS A 482 4.61 -15.99 -40.61
CA LYS A 482 4.06 -17.13 -39.85
C LYS A 482 3.41 -16.72 -38.56
N LEU A 483 4.00 -15.74 -37.82
CA LEU A 483 3.40 -15.17 -36.61
C LEU A 483 2.07 -14.47 -36.93
N SER A 484 1.97 -13.82 -38.09
CA SER A 484 0.80 -13.07 -38.52
C SER A 484 -0.42 -13.95 -38.86
N GLU A 485 -0.27 -15.25 -38.96
CA GLU A 485 -1.38 -16.22 -39.08
C GLU A 485 -2.21 -16.30 -37.78
N LYS A 486 -1.57 -16.00 -36.62
CA LYS A 486 -2.20 -16.09 -35.29
C LYS A 486 -2.64 -14.74 -34.72
N CYS A 487 -1.91 -13.67 -35.01
CA CYS A 487 -2.16 -12.33 -34.52
C CYS A 487 -1.85 -11.30 -35.59
N GLN A 488 -2.34 -10.08 -35.44
CA GLN A 488 -1.98 -8.98 -36.34
C GLN A 488 -0.52 -8.57 -36.08
N VAL A 489 0.29 -8.50 -37.14
CA VAL A 489 1.69 -8.06 -37.08
C VAL A 489 1.87 -6.79 -37.89
N ILE A 490 2.40 -5.75 -37.28
CA ILE A 490 2.79 -4.50 -37.95
C ILE A 490 4.31 -4.39 -37.86
N CYS A 491 4.96 -4.34 -39.03
CA CYS A 491 6.43 -4.31 -39.12
C CYS A 491 6.90 -3.04 -39.83
N VAL A 492 7.75 -2.26 -39.18
CA VAL A 492 8.46 -1.12 -39.78
C VAL A 492 9.83 -1.60 -40.22
N THR A 493 10.12 -1.47 -41.52
CA THR A 493 11.39 -1.96 -42.11
C THR A 493 11.87 -1.09 -43.26
N HIS A 494 13.16 -1.10 -43.49
CA HIS A 494 13.78 -0.52 -44.68
C HIS A 494 14.34 -1.64 -45.60
N LEU A 495 14.25 -2.91 -45.20
CA LEU A 495 14.79 -4.05 -45.98
C LEU A 495 13.71 -4.64 -46.90
N PRO A 496 13.94 -4.69 -48.21
CA PRO A 496 13.02 -5.29 -49.17
C PRO A 496 12.76 -6.79 -48.89
N GLN A 497 13.75 -7.52 -48.35
CA GLN A 497 13.67 -8.93 -47.97
C GLN A 497 12.66 -9.20 -46.82
N VAL A 498 12.39 -8.22 -45.97
CA VAL A 498 11.34 -8.30 -44.95
C VAL A 498 10.02 -7.79 -45.53
N ALA A 499 10.06 -6.69 -46.28
CA ALA A 499 8.90 -6.03 -46.79
C ALA A 499 8.10 -6.89 -47.82
N CYS A 500 8.77 -7.76 -48.57
CA CYS A 500 8.11 -8.65 -49.54
C CYS A 500 7.14 -9.65 -48.86
N HIS A 501 7.37 -10.03 -47.59
CA HIS A 501 6.52 -10.97 -46.84
C HIS A 501 5.24 -10.35 -46.27
N GLY A 502 5.09 -9.02 -46.25
CA GLY A 502 3.86 -8.35 -45.78
C GLY A 502 2.64 -8.71 -46.63
N ILE A 503 1.46 -8.86 -46.05
CA ILE A 503 0.19 -8.99 -46.77
C ILE A 503 -0.26 -7.59 -47.24
N HIS A 504 -0.19 -6.63 -46.34
CA HIS A 504 -0.50 -5.24 -46.58
C HIS A 504 0.78 -4.41 -46.56
N HIS A 505 0.88 -3.42 -47.43
CA HIS A 505 2.08 -2.59 -47.54
C HIS A 505 1.68 -1.10 -47.56
N PHE A 506 2.24 -0.38 -46.62
CA PHE A 506 2.08 1.09 -46.51
C PHE A 506 3.40 1.78 -46.82
N SER A 507 3.32 2.84 -47.65
CA SER A 507 4.47 3.71 -47.95
C SER A 507 4.35 5.01 -47.18
N VAL A 508 5.42 5.41 -46.50
CA VAL A 508 5.54 6.71 -45.81
C VAL A 508 6.40 7.63 -46.68
N GLU A 509 5.82 8.74 -47.09
CA GLU A 509 6.48 9.75 -47.91
C GLU A 509 6.45 11.11 -47.21
N LYS A 510 7.54 11.87 -47.36
CA LYS A 510 7.62 13.26 -46.95
C LYS A 510 7.32 14.15 -48.17
N SER A 511 6.44 15.12 -47.99
CA SER A 511 6.20 16.19 -48.94
C SER A 511 6.40 17.53 -48.23
N THR A 512 6.92 18.50 -48.97
CA THR A 512 7.01 19.89 -48.48
C THR A 512 5.89 20.69 -49.13
N VAL A 513 4.92 21.12 -48.34
CA VAL A 513 3.81 21.96 -48.74
C VAL A 513 3.91 23.26 -47.93
N ASP A 514 3.89 24.42 -48.61
CA ASP A 514 3.96 25.74 -47.96
C ASP A 514 5.12 25.91 -46.96
N GLN A 515 6.32 25.46 -47.32
CA GLN A 515 7.54 25.44 -46.47
C GLN A 515 7.42 24.60 -45.17
N LYS A 516 6.38 23.80 -45.02
CA LYS A 516 6.21 22.89 -43.91
C LYS A 516 6.32 21.43 -44.40
N THR A 517 7.03 20.63 -43.63
CA THR A 517 7.12 19.19 -43.92
C THR A 517 5.85 18.49 -43.46
N GLU A 518 5.25 17.72 -44.37
CA GLU A 518 4.12 16.85 -44.09
C GLU A 518 4.48 15.39 -44.39
N THR A 519 4.10 14.49 -43.49
CA THR A 519 4.23 13.04 -43.67
C THR A 519 2.88 12.48 -44.08
N LYS A 520 2.85 11.73 -45.17
CA LYS A 520 1.69 10.99 -45.64
C LYS A 520 2.00 9.50 -45.65
N MET A 521 1.05 8.71 -45.20
CA MET A 521 1.10 7.25 -45.28
C MET A 521 -0.03 6.76 -46.19
N THR A 522 0.30 5.93 -47.14
CA THR A 522 -0.66 5.43 -48.15
C THR A 522 -0.56 3.91 -48.26
N ALA A 523 -1.71 3.25 -48.30
CA ALA A 523 -1.78 1.83 -48.64
C ALA A 523 -1.45 1.64 -50.12
N LEU A 524 -0.58 0.67 -50.41
CA LEU A 524 -0.09 0.42 -51.76
C LEU A 524 -0.93 -0.66 -52.46
N SER A 525 -1.33 -0.38 -53.70
CA SER A 525 -1.87 -1.41 -54.61
C SER A 525 -0.77 -2.40 -54.98
N PRO A 526 -1.10 -3.59 -55.53
CA PRO A 526 -0.11 -4.59 -55.94
C PRO A 526 0.98 -4.03 -56.88
N GLN A 527 0.58 -3.21 -57.84
CA GLN A 527 1.53 -2.58 -58.77
C GLN A 527 2.42 -1.52 -58.11
N GLN A 528 1.87 -0.74 -57.18
CA GLN A 528 2.63 0.26 -56.41
C GLN A 528 3.60 -0.42 -55.45
N ARG A 529 3.24 -1.60 -54.93
CA ARG A 529 4.06 -2.41 -54.04
C ARG A 529 5.34 -2.89 -54.76
N VAL A 530 5.26 -3.35 -56.00
CA VAL A 530 6.44 -3.73 -56.81
C VAL A 530 7.37 -2.52 -56.95
N LYS A 531 6.83 -1.33 -57.27
CA LYS A 531 7.63 -0.10 -57.40
C LYS A 531 8.29 0.32 -56.08
N ALA A 532 7.56 0.19 -54.95
CA ALA A 532 8.10 0.52 -53.64
C ALA A 532 9.25 -0.42 -53.24
N LEU A 533 9.13 -1.73 -53.50
CA LEU A 533 10.21 -2.70 -53.31
C LEU A 533 11.39 -2.44 -54.24
N ALA A 534 11.15 -2.13 -55.51
CA ALA A 534 12.18 -1.75 -56.47
C ALA A 534 12.96 -0.52 -56.01
N LYS A 535 12.28 0.50 -55.41
CA LYS A 535 12.90 1.67 -54.80
C LYS A 535 13.81 1.31 -53.63
N LEU A 536 13.40 0.35 -52.79
CA LEU A 536 14.23 -0.16 -51.68
C LEU A 536 15.46 -0.96 -52.15
N LEU A 537 15.36 -1.65 -53.30
CA LEU A 537 16.45 -2.44 -53.88
C LEU A 537 17.48 -1.58 -54.66
N GLY A 538 16.98 -0.67 -55.50
CA GLY A 538 17.79 0.07 -56.47
C GLY A 538 18.00 1.55 -56.16
N GLY A 539 17.45 2.06 -55.07
CA GLY A 539 17.50 3.50 -54.70
C GLY A 539 16.76 4.38 -55.72
N SER A 540 17.36 5.50 -56.13
CA SER A 540 16.68 6.49 -57.00
C SER A 540 16.57 6.09 -58.48
N LYS A 541 17.31 5.06 -58.92
CA LYS A 541 17.27 4.58 -60.33
C LYS A 541 16.55 3.25 -60.43
N ILE A 542 15.32 3.26 -60.84
CA ILE A 542 14.51 2.05 -61.02
C ILE A 542 14.67 1.61 -62.48
N THR A 543 15.34 0.48 -62.71
CA THR A 543 15.49 -0.17 -64.02
C THR A 543 14.51 -1.32 -64.14
N ASP A 544 14.25 -1.80 -65.36
CA ASP A 544 13.39 -2.97 -65.61
C ASP A 544 13.90 -4.22 -64.94
N ALA A 545 15.20 -4.40 -64.81
CA ALA A 545 15.81 -5.49 -64.06
C ALA A 545 15.52 -5.45 -62.56
N VAL A 546 15.50 -4.25 -61.96
CA VAL A 546 15.17 -4.06 -60.53
C VAL A 546 13.68 -4.28 -60.28
N LEU A 547 12.83 -3.89 -61.22
CA LEU A 547 11.40 -4.19 -61.17
C LEU A 547 11.10 -5.67 -61.26
N ALA A 548 11.79 -6.39 -62.19
CA ALA A 548 11.68 -7.85 -62.31
C ALA A 548 12.12 -8.57 -61.02
N ASN A 549 13.24 -8.15 -60.44
CA ASN A 549 13.69 -8.72 -59.15
C ASN A 549 12.72 -8.44 -57.98
N ALA A 550 12.14 -7.24 -57.89
CA ALA A 550 11.11 -6.91 -56.92
C ALA A 550 9.85 -7.79 -57.07
N GLN A 551 9.45 -8.05 -58.32
CA GLN A 551 8.33 -8.92 -58.63
C GLN A 551 8.64 -10.37 -58.22
N GLU A 552 9.81 -10.89 -58.57
CA GLU A 552 10.24 -12.25 -58.20
C GLU A 552 10.26 -12.45 -56.66
N MET A 553 10.76 -11.42 -55.93
CA MET A 553 10.73 -11.48 -54.46
C MET A 553 9.31 -11.55 -53.89
N LEU A 554 8.35 -10.83 -54.48
CA LEU A 554 6.95 -10.88 -54.07
C LEU A 554 6.31 -12.25 -54.36
N ASP A 555 6.58 -12.79 -55.55
CA ASP A 555 6.06 -14.07 -55.98
C ASP A 555 6.63 -15.25 -55.13
N ALA A 556 7.90 -15.14 -54.74
CA ALA A 556 8.54 -16.11 -53.83
C ALA A 556 8.07 -16.01 -52.37
N ALA A 557 7.48 -14.87 -51.97
CA ALA A 557 6.99 -14.60 -50.61
C ALA A 557 5.46 -14.82 -50.45
N ALA A 558 4.72 -14.93 -51.55
CA ALA A 558 3.29 -15.17 -51.57
C ALA A 558 2.97 -16.60 -51.12
#